data_2bd2a825cf5da7c2b47745ac21d80549
#
_entry.id   2bd2a825cf5da7c2b47745ac21d80549
#
_cell.length_a   1.000
_cell.length_b   1.000
_cell.length_c   1.000
_cell.angle_alpha   90.00
_cell.angle_beta   90.00
_cell.angle_gamma   90.00
#
_symmetry.space_group_name_H-M   'P 1'
#
loop_
_entity.id
_entity.type
_entity.pdbx_description
1 polymer ?
#
loop_
_entity_poly.entity_id
_entity_poly.type
_entity_poly.pdbx_seq_one_letter_code
_entity_poly.pdbx_strand_id
1 'polypeptide(L)'
;IYKASAGSGKTHTLTREYLVMLFRDYQKRRDQWMPHSRILAVTFTKKATAEMKERILQALYTLSTTPEDSPFYNDLLQHFHLDTPTLQSQARQLLIAILKDYNHFSVSTIDGFFQQVIRTFALDLGLSTTYDIALDGDEVIQQAVDDIFRRIRQQQEGNTHIISWITDFAKHNMDDNANGNLHRSISDFSKQLNKEEVKRHIGQLQEFFKNKENIKQYQALLSNIITNTEKKIVAI
;
A
#
# COMPACT_ATOMS: atom_id res chain seq x y z
N ILE A 1 9.82 -19.58 -4.81
CA ILE A 1 9.32 -19.04 -3.52
C ILE A 1 10.22 -19.59 -2.43
N TYR A 2 10.89 -18.70 -1.68
CA TYR A 2 11.73 -19.08 -0.54
C TYR A 2 10.92 -18.92 0.75
N LYS A 3 10.85 -19.98 1.57
CA LYS A 3 10.30 -19.91 2.93
C LYS A 3 11.44 -19.60 3.89
N ALA A 4 11.35 -18.52 4.63
CA ALA A 4 12.42 -18.10 5.53
C ALA A 4 11.86 -17.48 6.82
N SER A 5 12.39 -17.90 7.97
CA SER A 5 12.13 -17.30 9.29
C SER A 5 13.00 -16.05 9.54
N ALA A 6 12.76 -15.31 10.61
CA ALA A 6 13.62 -14.20 11.02
C ALA A 6 15.05 -14.73 11.27
N GLY A 7 16.08 -14.02 10.80
CA GLY A 7 17.49 -14.42 10.93
C GLY A 7 17.98 -15.48 9.93
N SER A 8 17.16 -16.00 9.03
CA SER A 8 17.48 -17.09 8.11
C SER A 8 18.25 -16.69 6.85
N GLY A 9 18.95 -15.56 6.83
CA GLY A 9 19.75 -15.14 5.66
C GLY A 9 18.95 -14.62 4.47
N LYS A 10 17.68 -14.21 4.67
CA LYS A 10 16.81 -13.70 3.59
C LYS A 10 17.46 -12.62 2.74
N THR A 11 18.07 -11.63 3.37
CA THR A 11 18.72 -10.52 2.67
C THR A 11 19.94 -11.01 1.88
N HIS A 12 20.70 -11.96 2.41
CA HIS A 12 21.81 -12.59 1.68
C HIS A 12 21.30 -13.32 0.45
N THR A 13 20.25 -14.12 0.56
CA THR A 13 19.65 -14.84 -0.56
C THR A 13 19.11 -13.87 -1.61
N LEU A 14 18.42 -12.80 -1.20
CA LEU A 14 17.90 -11.78 -2.13
C LEU A 14 19.03 -11.04 -2.85
N THR A 15 20.11 -10.68 -2.14
CA THR A 15 21.29 -10.07 -2.77
C THR A 15 21.90 -11.02 -3.81
N ARG A 16 22.04 -12.30 -3.46
CA ARG A 16 22.51 -13.33 -4.37
C ARG A 16 21.65 -13.42 -5.63
N GLU A 17 20.34 -13.55 -5.48
CA GLU A 17 19.42 -13.64 -6.62
C GLU A 17 19.48 -12.38 -7.50
N TYR A 18 19.59 -11.21 -6.87
CA TYR A 18 19.77 -9.96 -7.62
C TYR A 18 21.05 -9.98 -8.46
N LEU A 19 22.17 -10.40 -7.87
CA LEU A 19 23.44 -10.51 -8.58
C LEU A 19 23.34 -11.54 -9.73
N VAL A 20 22.73 -12.69 -9.50
CA VAL A 20 22.52 -13.70 -10.55
C VAL A 20 21.70 -13.15 -11.70
N MET A 21 20.62 -12.43 -11.42
CA MET A 21 19.82 -11.78 -12.48
C MET A 21 20.64 -10.72 -13.23
N LEU A 22 21.41 -9.92 -12.52
CA LEU A 22 22.22 -8.84 -13.05
C LEU A 22 23.32 -9.38 -14.02
N PHE A 23 24.08 -10.39 -13.58
CA PHE A 23 25.11 -11.03 -14.42
C PHE A 23 24.48 -11.75 -15.61
N ARG A 24 23.35 -12.41 -15.42
CA ARG A 24 22.61 -13.10 -16.49
C ARG A 24 22.15 -12.14 -17.59
N ASP A 25 21.57 -11.01 -17.22
CA ASP A 25 21.12 -10.02 -18.21
C ASP A 25 22.30 -9.37 -18.92
N TYR A 26 23.37 -9.07 -18.18
CA TYR A 26 24.62 -8.57 -18.76
C TYR A 26 25.25 -9.52 -19.81
N GLN A 27 25.28 -10.82 -19.54
CA GLN A 27 25.83 -11.80 -20.49
C GLN A 27 24.96 -12.02 -21.73
N LYS A 28 23.62 -11.94 -21.55
CA LYS A 28 22.70 -12.14 -22.67
C LYS A 28 22.67 -10.96 -23.65
N ARG A 29 22.95 -9.75 -23.17
CA ARG A 29 22.72 -8.52 -23.93
C ARG A 29 23.90 -7.56 -23.81
N ARG A 30 25.04 -7.98 -24.35
CA ARG A 30 26.31 -7.22 -24.30
C ARG A 30 26.21 -5.79 -24.88
N ASP A 31 25.22 -5.53 -25.72
CA ASP A 31 25.02 -4.24 -26.39
C ASP A 31 24.15 -3.26 -25.61
N GLN A 32 23.57 -3.66 -24.48
CA GLN A 32 22.69 -2.80 -23.67
C GLN A 32 23.30 -2.52 -22.30
N TRP A 33 23.68 -1.27 -22.09
CA TRP A 33 24.48 -0.77 -20.95
C TRP A 33 23.77 -0.74 -19.59
N MET A 34 22.49 -1.14 -19.47
CA MET A 34 21.70 -0.95 -18.25
C MET A 34 20.96 -2.21 -17.79
N PRO A 35 21.65 -3.31 -17.44
CA PRO A 35 20.98 -4.53 -16.98
C PRO A 35 20.20 -4.30 -15.67
N HIS A 36 20.63 -3.38 -14.79
CA HIS A 36 19.99 -3.04 -13.52
C HIS A 36 18.61 -2.39 -13.67
N SER A 37 18.35 -1.69 -14.79
CA SER A 37 17.06 -1.03 -15.03
C SER A 37 15.89 -1.99 -15.25
N ARG A 38 16.18 -3.27 -15.49
CA ARG A 38 15.17 -4.31 -15.75
C ARG A 38 14.89 -5.20 -14.56
N ILE A 39 15.63 -5.00 -13.48
CA ILE A 39 15.47 -5.78 -12.26
C ILE A 39 14.78 -4.92 -11.22
N LEU A 40 13.57 -5.33 -10.83
CA LEU A 40 12.84 -4.71 -9.76
C LEU A 40 13.04 -5.52 -8.48
N ALA A 41 13.50 -4.86 -7.43
CA ALA A 41 13.51 -5.40 -6.08
C ALA A 41 12.67 -4.51 -5.17
N VAL A 42 11.75 -5.11 -4.41
CA VAL A 42 10.86 -4.37 -3.51
C VAL A 42 11.01 -4.85 -2.07
N THR A 43 10.91 -3.89 -1.16
CA THR A 43 10.98 -4.11 0.29
C THR A 43 9.81 -3.41 1.00
N PHE A 44 9.62 -3.70 2.28
CA PHE A 44 8.56 -3.05 3.06
C PHE A 44 8.96 -1.68 3.62
N THR A 45 10.24 -1.46 3.92
CA THR A 45 10.69 -0.24 4.61
C THR A 45 11.79 0.47 3.84
N LYS A 46 11.85 1.80 3.99
CA LYS A 46 12.95 2.61 3.43
C LYS A 46 14.32 2.16 3.94
N LYS A 47 14.41 1.72 5.21
CA LYS A 47 15.64 1.20 5.80
C LYS A 47 16.09 -0.08 5.08
N ALA A 48 15.19 -1.05 4.89
CA ALA A 48 15.50 -2.29 4.17
C ALA A 48 15.89 -2.04 2.70
N THR A 49 15.26 -1.04 2.06
CA THR A 49 15.65 -0.60 0.72
C THR A 49 17.08 -0.10 0.67
N ALA A 50 17.46 0.78 1.61
CA ALA A 50 18.83 1.32 1.70
C ALA A 50 19.85 0.22 1.97
N GLU A 51 19.59 -0.65 2.93
CA GLU A 51 20.45 -1.80 3.24
C GLU A 51 20.63 -2.74 2.04
N MET A 52 19.56 -3.00 1.28
CA MET A 52 19.64 -3.86 0.10
C MET A 52 20.49 -3.22 -1.00
N LYS A 53 20.30 -1.92 -1.27
CA LYS A 53 21.13 -1.16 -2.23
C LYS A 53 22.60 -1.22 -1.83
N GLU A 54 22.90 -0.91 -0.58
CA GLU A 54 24.26 -0.93 -0.04
C GLU A 54 24.90 -2.31 -0.20
N ARG A 55 24.21 -3.39 0.15
CA ARG A 55 24.70 -4.77 0.05
C ARG A 55 25.00 -5.17 -1.41
N ILE A 56 24.15 -4.80 -2.35
CA ILE A 56 24.36 -5.07 -3.78
C ILE A 56 25.62 -4.33 -4.28
N LEU A 57 25.73 -3.04 -3.97
CA LEU A 57 26.89 -2.24 -4.38
C LEU A 57 28.18 -2.72 -3.72
N GLN A 58 28.16 -3.04 -2.43
CA GLN A 58 29.30 -3.59 -1.71
C GLN A 58 29.73 -4.94 -2.29
N ALA A 59 28.79 -5.84 -2.60
CA ALA A 59 29.08 -7.11 -3.22
C ALA A 59 29.76 -6.93 -4.59
N LEU A 60 29.25 -6.04 -5.44
CA LEU A 60 29.87 -5.73 -6.74
C LEU A 60 31.25 -5.09 -6.58
N TYR A 61 31.43 -4.21 -5.60
CA TYR A 61 32.71 -3.60 -5.30
C TYR A 61 33.75 -4.65 -4.89
N THR A 62 33.41 -5.52 -3.92
CA THR A 62 34.29 -6.60 -3.47
C THR A 62 34.63 -7.56 -4.62
N LEU A 63 33.62 -7.97 -5.41
CA LEU A 63 33.85 -8.80 -6.61
C LEU A 63 34.74 -8.11 -7.63
N SER A 64 34.77 -6.78 -7.70
CA SER A 64 35.59 -6.02 -8.65
C SER A 64 37.03 -5.74 -8.19
N THR A 65 37.30 -5.85 -6.88
CA THR A 65 38.59 -5.52 -6.26
C THR A 65 39.30 -6.77 -5.74
N THR A 66 38.64 -7.46 -4.80
CA THR A 66 39.11 -8.69 -4.13
C THR A 66 38.03 -9.77 -4.22
N PRO A 67 37.81 -10.38 -5.40
CA PRO A 67 36.67 -11.27 -5.62
C PRO A 67 36.56 -12.41 -4.62
N GLU A 68 37.70 -12.95 -4.18
CA GLU A 68 37.78 -14.08 -3.23
C GLU A 68 37.21 -13.77 -1.84
N ASP A 69 37.20 -12.49 -1.45
CA ASP A 69 36.62 -12.03 -0.19
C ASP A 69 35.09 -11.94 -0.21
N SER A 70 34.49 -12.05 -1.41
CA SER A 70 33.03 -11.96 -1.55
C SER A 70 32.35 -13.28 -1.21
N PRO A 71 31.31 -13.28 -0.37
CA PRO A 71 30.54 -14.48 -0.08
C PRO A 71 29.82 -15.07 -1.31
N PHE A 72 29.72 -14.30 -2.38
CA PHE A 72 29.07 -14.71 -3.64
C PHE A 72 30.05 -15.21 -4.71
N TYR A 73 31.36 -15.17 -4.44
CA TYR A 73 32.37 -15.45 -5.42
C TYR A 73 32.26 -16.86 -6.03
N ASN A 74 32.36 -17.90 -5.18
CA ASN A 74 32.32 -19.28 -5.65
C ASN A 74 31.00 -19.63 -6.34
N ASP A 75 29.89 -19.10 -5.84
CA ASP A 75 28.58 -19.36 -6.40
C ASP A 75 28.43 -18.75 -7.79
N LEU A 76 28.87 -17.52 -7.99
CA LEU A 76 28.82 -16.87 -9.32
C LEU A 76 29.78 -17.51 -10.33
N LEU A 77 30.99 -17.89 -9.91
CA LEU A 77 31.92 -18.62 -10.77
C LEU A 77 31.30 -19.91 -11.30
N GLN A 78 30.73 -20.72 -10.39
CA GLN A 78 30.09 -21.99 -10.74
C GLN A 78 28.83 -21.79 -11.58
N HIS A 79 28.00 -20.84 -11.21
CA HIS A 79 26.71 -20.60 -11.86
C HIS A 79 26.88 -20.14 -13.33
N PHE A 80 27.91 -19.33 -13.61
CA PHE A 80 28.15 -18.76 -14.93
C PHE A 80 29.31 -19.37 -15.67
N HIS A 81 30.01 -20.35 -15.07
CA HIS A 81 31.21 -20.99 -15.65
C HIS A 81 32.27 -19.96 -16.07
N LEU A 82 32.51 -18.96 -15.22
CA LEU A 82 33.46 -17.88 -15.45
C LEU A 82 34.83 -18.19 -14.79
N ASP A 83 35.87 -17.58 -15.30
CA ASP A 83 37.13 -17.42 -14.59
C ASP A 83 37.16 -16.14 -13.75
N THR A 84 38.07 -16.09 -12.78
CA THR A 84 38.19 -14.95 -11.84
C THR A 84 38.39 -13.60 -12.54
N PRO A 85 39.29 -13.45 -13.54
CA PRO A 85 39.47 -12.17 -14.21
C PRO A 85 38.24 -11.68 -14.96
N THR A 86 37.50 -12.61 -15.58
CA THR A 86 36.25 -12.29 -16.29
C THR A 86 35.15 -11.84 -15.30
N LEU A 87 34.96 -12.57 -14.20
CA LEU A 87 34.02 -12.20 -13.17
C LEU A 87 34.32 -10.80 -12.59
N GLN A 88 35.60 -10.54 -12.26
CA GLN A 88 36.09 -9.28 -11.76
C GLN A 88 35.81 -8.12 -12.72
N SER A 89 36.14 -8.32 -14.01
CA SER A 89 35.87 -7.32 -15.04
C SER A 89 34.38 -7.02 -15.20
N GLN A 90 33.56 -8.07 -15.26
CA GLN A 90 32.09 -7.90 -15.36
C GLN A 90 31.51 -7.20 -14.11
N ALA A 91 31.92 -7.57 -12.91
CA ALA A 91 31.48 -6.92 -11.67
C ALA A 91 31.82 -5.43 -11.67
N ARG A 92 33.04 -5.07 -12.14
CA ARG A 92 33.46 -3.67 -12.28
C ARG A 92 32.58 -2.89 -13.25
N GLN A 93 32.28 -3.48 -14.41
CA GLN A 93 31.43 -2.82 -15.41
C GLN A 93 29.99 -2.65 -14.92
N LEU A 94 29.43 -3.64 -14.25
CA LEU A 94 28.11 -3.58 -13.64
C LEU A 94 28.02 -2.52 -12.55
N LEU A 95 29.03 -2.44 -11.69
CA LEU A 95 29.10 -1.39 -10.66
C LEU A 95 29.13 0.01 -11.30
N ILE A 96 29.99 0.21 -12.29
CA ILE A 96 30.07 1.49 -13.01
C ILE A 96 28.74 1.84 -13.70
N ALA A 97 28.08 0.85 -14.32
CA ALA A 97 26.79 1.05 -14.98
C ALA A 97 25.72 1.52 -13.97
N ILE A 98 25.62 0.88 -12.81
CA ILE A 98 24.68 1.28 -11.76
C ILE A 98 25.00 2.70 -11.25
N LEU A 99 26.28 3.00 -10.98
CA LEU A 99 26.66 4.31 -10.45
C LEU A 99 26.44 5.46 -11.45
N LYS A 100 26.60 5.19 -12.75
CA LYS A 100 26.32 6.18 -13.81
C LYS A 100 24.83 6.43 -14.02
N ASP A 101 23.99 5.43 -13.74
CA ASP A 101 22.55 5.47 -13.98
C ASP A 101 21.77 5.04 -12.72
N TYR A 102 22.13 5.64 -11.59
CA TYR A 102 21.58 5.28 -10.29
C TYR A 102 20.07 5.44 -10.17
N ASN A 103 19.50 6.35 -10.95
CA ASN A 103 18.06 6.60 -10.94
C ASN A 103 17.23 5.39 -11.42
N HIS A 104 17.79 4.57 -12.29
CA HIS A 104 17.17 3.34 -12.77
C HIS A 104 17.56 2.10 -11.97
N PHE A 105 18.32 2.26 -10.87
CA PHE A 105 18.57 1.18 -9.92
C PHE A 105 17.31 0.92 -9.09
N SER A 106 16.41 0.10 -9.66
CA SER A 106 15.03 -0.11 -9.22
C SER A 106 14.94 -1.01 -7.97
N VAL A 107 15.52 -0.54 -6.86
CA VAL A 107 15.31 -1.09 -5.52
C VAL A 107 14.51 -0.07 -4.73
N SER A 108 13.27 -0.39 -4.36
CA SER A 108 12.34 0.56 -3.74
C SER A 108 11.47 -0.11 -2.68
N THR A 109 10.68 0.67 -1.95
CA THR A 109 9.58 0.10 -1.17
C THR A 109 8.42 -0.29 -2.09
N ILE A 110 7.55 -1.21 -1.61
CA ILE A 110 6.34 -1.59 -2.35
C ILE A 110 5.51 -0.33 -2.67
N ASP A 111 5.27 0.53 -1.69
CA ASP A 111 4.52 1.78 -1.89
C ASP A 111 5.20 2.71 -2.88
N GLY A 112 6.53 2.85 -2.81
CA GLY A 112 7.31 3.66 -3.75
C GLY A 112 7.20 3.15 -5.18
N PHE A 113 7.20 1.85 -5.39
CA PHE A 113 6.98 1.24 -6.70
C PHE A 113 5.57 1.55 -7.23
N PHE A 114 4.52 1.34 -6.42
CA PHE A 114 3.16 1.65 -6.85
C PHE A 114 2.96 3.15 -7.12
N GLN A 115 3.56 4.02 -6.32
CA GLN A 115 3.55 5.46 -6.60
C GLN A 115 4.18 5.80 -7.95
N GLN A 116 5.30 5.16 -8.28
CA GLN A 116 5.95 5.36 -9.58
C GLN A 116 5.07 4.88 -10.74
N VAL A 117 4.42 3.71 -10.59
CA VAL A 117 3.47 3.19 -11.58
C VAL A 117 2.30 4.15 -11.76
N ILE A 118 1.66 4.60 -10.68
CA ILE A 118 0.53 5.54 -10.76
C ILE A 118 0.97 6.86 -11.44
N ARG A 119 2.14 7.40 -11.10
CA ARG A 119 2.66 8.61 -11.74
C ARG A 119 2.87 8.43 -13.24
N THR A 120 3.36 7.27 -13.65
CA THR A 120 3.59 6.98 -15.07
C THR A 120 2.27 6.97 -15.86
N PHE A 121 1.20 6.46 -15.26
CA PHE A 121 -0.12 6.35 -15.88
C PHE A 121 -1.11 7.45 -15.41
N ALA A 122 -0.64 8.49 -14.74
CA ALA A 122 -1.51 9.51 -14.14
C ALA A 122 -2.47 10.15 -15.17
N LEU A 123 -1.98 10.49 -16.34
CA LEU A 123 -2.79 11.07 -17.41
C LEU A 123 -3.84 10.09 -17.95
N ASP A 124 -3.47 8.82 -18.13
CA ASP A 124 -4.38 7.78 -18.59
C ASP A 124 -5.49 7.49 -17.57
N LEU A 125 -5.17 7.67 -16.27
CA LEU A 125 -6.11 7.54 -15.16
C LEU A 125 -6.95 8.81 -14.92
N GLY A 126 -6.77 9.87 -15.70
CA GLY A 126 -7.46 11.16 -15.52
C GLY A 126 -7.03 11.91 -14.25
N LEU A 127 -5.85 11.58 -13.68
CA LEU A 127 -5.29 12.27 -12.52
C LEU A 127 -4.50 13.51 -12.98
N SER A 128 -4.51 14.55 -12.15
CA SER A 128 -3.60 15.69 -12.38
C SER A 128 -2.15 15.25 -12.19
N THR A 129 -1.21 15.92 -12.84
CA THR A 129 0.23 15.65 -12.67
C THR A 129 0.74 16.00 -11.26
N THR A 130 -0.03 16.76 -10.50
CA THR A 130 0.25 17.21 -9.12
C THR A 130 -0.74 16.61 -8.14
N TYR A 131 -0.96 15.29 -8.19
CA TYR A 131 -1.80 14.65 -7.17
C TYR A 131 -0.97 14.32 -5.92
N ASP A 132 -1.61 14.48 -4.76
CA ASP A 132 -1.08 14.01 -3.48
C ASP A 132 -1.72 12.68 -3.09
N ILE A 133 -0.93 11.81 -2.47
CA ILE A 133 -1.42 10.56 -1.93
C ILE A 133 -1.66 10.75 -0.45
N ALA A 134 -2.93 10.78 -0.06
CA ALA A 134 -3.31 10.77 1.34
C ALA A 134 -3.05 9.36 1.90
N LEU A 135 -2.08 9.26 2.81
CA LEU A 135 -1.75 8.00 3.51
C LEU A 135 -2.70 7.73 4.67
N ASP A 136 -3.33 8.78 5.20
CA ASP A 136 -4.30 8.69 6.28
C ASP A 136 -5.73 8.75 5.71
N GLY A 137 -6.36 7.58 5.64
CA GLY A 137 -7.75 7.47 5.20
C GLY A 137 -8.74 8.17 6.16
N ASP A 138 -8.38 8.33 7.41
CA ASP A 138 -9.20 9.02 8.41
C ASP A 138 -9.27 10.52 8.12
N GLU A 139 -8.18 11.12 7.69
CA GLU A 139 -8.15 12.54 7.29
C GLU A 139 -9.03 12.78 6.05
N VAL A 140 -8.98 11.90 5.06
CA VAL A 140 -9.84 11.99 3.86
C VAL A 140 -11.31 11.88 4.23
N ILE A 141 -11.67 10.97 5.14
CA ILE A 141 -13.04 10.82 5.64
C ILE A 141 -13.48 12.10 6.36
N GLN A 142 -12.63 12.66 7.21
CA GLN A 142 -12.91 13.89 7.93
C GLN A 142 -13.20 15.05 6.96
N GLN A 143 -12.35 15.22 5.96
CA GLN A 143 -12.54 16.24 4.92
C GLN A 143 -13.83 16.03 4.13
N ALA A 144 -14.18 14.79 3.80
CA ALA A 144 -15.45 14.47 3.13
C ALA A 144 -16.67 14.81 3.99
N VAL A 145 -16.62 14.52 5.28
CA VAL A 145 -17.69 14.86 6.23
C VAL A 145 -17.81 16.38 6.37
N ASP A 146 -16.70 17.09 6.50
CA ASP A 146 -16.67 18.57 6.54
C ASP A 146 -17.29 19.18 5.28
N ASP A 147 -17.01 18.58 4.13
CA ASP A 147 -17.57 19.03 2.85
C ASP A 147 -19.08 18.85 2.78
N ILE A 148 -19.60 17.73 3.28
CA ILE A 148 -21.05 17.48 3.39
C ILE A 148 -21.70 18.58 4.24
N PHE A 149 -21.15 18.87 5.44
CA PHE A 149 -21.69 19.90 6.32
C PHE A 149 -21.58 21.31 5.71
N ARG A 150 -20.53 21.58 4.95
CA ARG A 150 -20.36 22.85 4.22
C ARG A 150 -21.45 23.02 3.14
N ARG A 151 -21.70 21.99 2.33
CA ARG A 151 -22.74 22.00 1.27
C ARG A 151 -24.15 22.17 1.86
N ILE A 152 -24.41 21.57 3.01
CA ILE A 152 -25.69 21.74 3.71
C ILE A 152 -25.87 23.19 4.15
N ARG A 153 -24.83 23.84 4.71
CA ARG A 153 -24.88 25.25 5.13
C ARG A 153 -25.08 26.20 3.96
N GLN A 154 -24.58 25.88 2.79
CA GLN A 154 -24.69 26.71 1.58
C GLN A 154 -26.03 26.56 0.84
N GLN A 155 -26.97 25.77 1.36
CA GLN A 155 -28.31 25.54 0.78
C GLN A 155 -28.29 25.22 -0.72
N GLN A 156 -27.28 24.52 -1.22
CA GLN A 156 -27.22 24.16 -2.63
C GLN A 156 -28.43 23.29 -3.04
N GLU A 157 -29.06 23.63 -4.16
CA GLU A 157 -30.18 22.87 -4.72
C GLU A 157 -29.79 21.39 -4.89
N GLY A 158 -30.64 20.47 -4.43
CA GLY A 158 -30.41 19.03 -4.44
C GLY A 158 -30.07 18.38 -3.10
N ASN A 159 -29.77 19.16 -2.05
CA ASN A 159 -29.40 18.63 -0.73
C ASN A 159 -30.57 18.37 0.23
N THR A 160 -31.80 18.62 -0.21
CA THR A 160 -33.02 18.49 0.63
C THR A 160 -33.15 17.10 1.26
N HIS A 161 -32.75 16.08 0.54
CA HIS A 161 -32.79 14.69 1.05
C HIS A 161 -31.76 14.45 2.16
N ILE A 162 -30.55 14.97 1.99
CA ILE A 162 -29.46 14.85 2.97
C ILE A 162 -29.80 15.65 4.23
N ILE A 163 -30.38 16.85 4.06
CA ILE A 163 -30.82 17.69 5.18
C ILE A 163 -31.91 16.97 5.99
N SER A 164 -32.90 16.35 5.33
CA SER A 164 -33.95 15.57 6.01
C SER A 164 -33.34 14.42 6.82
N TRP A 165 -32.42 13.67 6.23
CA TRP A 165 -31.76 12.56 6.93
C TRP A 165 -30.95 13.01 8.15
N ILE A 166 -30.17 14.06 8.02
CA ILE A 166 -29.37 14.62 9.12
C ILE A 166 -30.26 15.19 10.22
N THR A 167 -31.38 15.83 9.85
CA THR A 167 -32.36 16.34 10.82
C THR A 167 -33.03 15.22 11.58
N ASP A 168 -33.45 14.15 10.90
CA ASP A 168 -34.05 12.97 11.53
C ASP A 168 -33.05 12.28 12.47
N PHE A 169 -31.79 12.17 12.07
CA PHE A 169 -30.71 11.62 12.88
C PHE A 169 -30.40 12.49 14.12
N ALA A 170 -30.36 13.82 13.94
CA ALA A 170 -30.14 14.76 15.05
C ALA A 170 -31.28 14.69 16.10
N LYS A 171 -32.53 14.58 15.66
CA LYS A 171 -33.69 14.41 16.54
C LYS A 171 -33.57 13.13 17.37
N HIS A 172 -33.24 12.00 16.73
CA HIS A 172 -33.06 10.70 17.43
C HIS A 172 -31.96 10.78 18.51
N ASN A 173 -30.83 11.39 18.17
CA ASN A 173 -29.71 11.56 19.12
C ASN A 173 -30.05 12.53 20.30
N MET A 174 -30.95 13.47 20.11
CA MET A 174 -31.44 14.35 21.19
C MET A 174 -32.39 13.62 22.15
N ASP A 175 -33.21 12.71 21.64
CA ASP A 175 -34.14 11.92 22.43
C ASP A 175 -33.42 10.91 23.34
N ASP A 176 -32.24 10.39 22.90
CA ASP A 176 -31.43 9.42 23.63
C ASP A 176 -30.49 10.04 24.69
N ASN A 177 -30.61 11.34 25.02
CA ASN A 177 -29.70 12.07 25.92
C ASN A 177 -28.20 11.89 25.59
N ALA A 178 -27.88 11.47 24.39
CA ALA A 178 -26.51 11.35 23.93
C ALA A 178 -25.99 12.76 23.66
N ASN A 179 -25.03 13.23 24.44
CA ASN A 179 -24.23 14.44 24.17
C ASN A 179 -23.39 14.27 22.88
N GLY A 180 -24.01 13.79 21.82
CA GLY A 180 -23.38 13.39 20.58
C GLY A 180 -23.12 14.60 19.69
N ASN A 181 -21.88 14.96 19.53
CA ASN A 181 -21.44 15.78 18.42
C ASN A 181 -21.80 15.05 17.12
N LEU A 182 -22.87 15.50 16.44
CA LEU A 182 -23.40 14.94 15.19
C LEU A 182 -22.29 14.71 14.15
N HIS A 183 -21.39 15.66 14.05
CA HIS A 183 -20.23 15.57 13.16
C HIS A 183 -19.34 14.36 13.49
N ARG A 184 -19.06 14.15 14.77
CA ARG A 184 -18.26 13.00 15.23
C ARG A 184 -18.98 11.68 14.96
N SER A 185 -20.27 11.59 15.22
CA SER A 185 -21.06 10.38 14.97
C SER A 185 -21.06 10.01 13.47
N ILE A 186 -21.21 10.99 12.58
CA ILE A 186 -21.14 10.77 11.13
C ILE A 186 -19.73 10.38 10.70
N SER A 187 -18.69 11.00 11.25
CA SER A 187 -17.30 10.65 10.99
C SER A 187 -16.99 9.22 11.40
N ASP A 188 -17.35 8.83 12.61
CA ASP A 188 -17.13 7.47 13.13
C ASP A 188 -17.91 6.42 12.32
N PHE A 189 -19.13 6.71 11.89
CA PHE A 189 -19.89 5.86 10.99
C PHE A 189 -19.22 5.74 9.61
N SER A 190 -18.76 6.85 9.05
CA SER A 190 -18.06 6.88 7.76
C SER A 190 -16.78 6.04 7.79
N LYS A 191 -16.05 6.03 8.91
CA LYS A 191 -14.89 5.14 9.12
C LYS A 191 -15.28 3.66 9.07
N GLN A 192 -16.44 3.29 9.63
CA GLN A 192 -16.93 1.91 9.52
C GLN A 192 -17.26 1.54 8.08
N LEU A 193 -17.89 2.44 7.30
CA LEU A 193 -18.18 2.21 5.89
C LEU A 193 -16.91 2.05 5.03
N ASN A 194 -15.80 2.63 5.44
CA ASN A 194 -14.52 2.55 4.73
C ASN A 194 -13.78 1.22 4.93
N LYS A 195 -14.23 0.36 5.85
CA LYS A 195 -13.63 -0.97 6.05
C LYS A 195 -13.81 -1.86 4.82
N GLU A 196 -12.79 -2.63 4.48
CA GLU A 196 -12.79 -3.51 3.30
C GLU A 196 -13.96 -4.51 3.28
N GLU A 197 -14.36 -5.02 4.44
CA GLU A 197 -15.50 -5.92 4.57
C GLU A 197 -16.80 -5.25 4.16
N VAL A 198 -17.00 -3.98 4.52
CA VAL A 198 -18.17 -3.20 4.20
C VAL A 198 -18.16 -2.76 2.74
N LYS A 199 -17.00 -2.35 2.21
CA LYS A 199 -16.84 -1.94 0.81
C LYS A 199 -17.28 -3.03 -0.18
N ARG A 200 -17.04 -4.30 0.15
CA ARG A 200 -17.47 -5.43 -0.68
C ARG A 200 -18.97 -5.51 -0.85
N HIS A 201 -19.73 -4.98 0.11
CA HIS A 201 -21.19 -5.03 0.14
C HIS A 201 -21.84 -3.65 -0.05
N ILE A 202 -21.06 -2.62 -0.43
CA ILE A 202 -21.54 -1.23 -0.47
C ILE A 202 -22.76 -1.07 -1.39
N GLY A 203 -22.81 -1.76 -2.53
CA GLY A 203 -23.95 -1.71 -3.43
C GLY A 203 -25.23 -2.27 -2.81
N GLN A 204 -25.13 -3.37 -2.08
CA GLN A 204 -26.26 -3.97 -1.35
C GLN A 204 -26.74 -3.06 -0.22
N LEU A 205 -25.80 -2.45 0.51
CA LEU A 205 -26.12 -1.47 1.56
C LEU A 205 -26.80 -0.25 0.99
N GLN A 206 -26.34 0.28 -0.14
CA GLN A 206 -26.98 1.42 -0.80
C GLN A 206 -28.43 1.11 -1.18
N GLU A 207 -28.70 -0.05 -1.76
CA GLU A 207 -30.07 -0.48 -2.08
C GLU A 207 -30.93 -0.64 -0.82
N PHE A 208 -30.37 -1.24 0.23
CA PHE A 208 -31.06 -1.42 1.50
C PHE A 208 -31.47 -0.08 2.13
N PHE A 209 -30.54 0.89 2.16
CA PHE A 209 -30.75 2.20 2.77
C PHE A 209 -31.62 3.15 1.93
N LYS A 210 -31.86 2.88 0.64
CA LYS A 210 -32.82 3.67 -0.18
C LYS A 210 -34.24 3.56 0.37
N ASN A 211 -34.61 2.45 1.00
CA ASN A 211 -35.93 2.25 1.56
C ASN A 211 -35.93 2.47 3.07
N LYS A 212 -36.58 3.57 3.53
CA LYS A 212 -36.70 3.89 4.96
C LYS A 212 -37.40 2.79 5.77
N GLU A 213 -38.28 2.00 5.17
CA GLU A 213 -38.97 0.91 5.82
C GLU A 213 -38.03 -0.24 6.23
N ASN A 214 -37.04 -0.54 5.41
CA ASN A 214 -36.01 -1.54 5.74
C ASN A 214 -35.24 -1.15 7.00
N ILE A 215 -34.95 0.15 7.16
CA ILE A 215 -34.23 0.65 8.33
C ILE A 215 -35.09 0.49 9.59
N LYS A 216 -36.38 0.83 9.52
CA LYS A 216 -37.31 0.67 10.67
C LYS A 216 -37.46 -0.80 11.07
N GLN A 217 -37.61 -1.71 10.08
CA GLN A 217 -37.69 -3.14 10.34
C GLN A 217 -36.42 -3.67 11.00
N TYR A 218 -35.25 -3.23 10.55
CA TYR A 218 -33.97 -3.61 11.14
C TYR A 218 -33.80 -3.08 12.58
N GLN A 219 -34.18 -1.84 12.84
CA GLN A 219 -34.19 -1.27 14.19
C GLN A 219 -35.12 -2.02 15.14
N ALA A 220 -36.33 -2.37 14.69
CA ALA A 220 -37.28 -3.17 15.46
C ALA A 220 -36.73 -4.57 15.78
N LEU A 221 -36.05 -5.19 14.82
CA LEU A 221 -35.40 -6.49 15.00
C LEU A 221 -34.27 -6.42 16.03
N LEU A 222 -33.42 -5.41 15.97
CA LEU A 222 -32.35 -5.20 16.94
C LEU A 222 -32.91 -4.95 18.35
N SER A 223 -33.94 -4.11 18.50
CA SER A 223 -34.59 -3.86 19.78
C SER A 223 -35.17 -5.12 20.40
N ASN A 224 -35.81 -5.97 19.58
CA ASN A 224 -36.32 -7.27 20.02
C ASN A 224 -35.20 -8.22 20.50
N ILE A 225 -34.08 -8.26 19.80
CA ILE A 225 -32.90 -9.07 20.19
C ILE A 225 -32.37 -8.60 21.54
N ILE A 226 -32.18 -7.28 21.71
CA ILE A 226 -31.68 -6.67 22.95
C ILE A 226 -32.60 -7.02 24.11
N THR A 227 -33.92 -6.73 23.99
CA THR A 227 -34.92 -7.03 25.01
C THR A 227 -34.97 -8.52 25.38
N ASN A 228 -34.90 -9.40 24.42
CA ASN A 228 -34.89 -10.84 24.66
C ASN A 228 -33.60 -11.31 25.34
N THR A 229 -32.47 -10.68 25.04
CA THR A 229 -31.18 -11.01 25.67
C THR A 229 -31.17 -10.52 27.13
N GLU A 230 -31.65 -9.28 27.39
CA GLU A 230 -31.78 -8.74 28.74
C GLU A 230 -32.71 -9.60 29.63
N LYS A 231 -33.86 -10.04 29.11
CA LYS A 231 -34.75 -10.96 29.82
C LYS A 231 -34.09 -12.29 30.16
N LYS A 232 -33.24 -12.81 29.31
CA LYS A 232 -32.50 -14.05 29.57
C LYS A 232 -31.39 -13.88 30.60
N ILE A 233 -30.73 -12.70 30.64
CA ILE A 233 -29.70 -12.38 31.65
C ILE A 233 -30.32 -12.21 33.04
N VAL A 234 -31.48 -11.57 33.12
CA VAL A 234 -32.19 -11.33 34.40
C VAL A 234 -32.82 -12.64 34.94
N ALA A 235 -33.02 -13.65 34.12
CA ALA A 235 -33.62 -14.94 34.51
C ALA A 235 -32.55 -15.99 34.97
N ILE A 236 -31.27 -15.61 35.02
CA ILE A 236 -30.16 -16.39 35.59
C ILE A 236 -29.77 -15.82 36.96
#